data_86ae4e875cf80f6d78bb31184ef33047
#
_entry.id   86ae4e875cf80f6d78bb31184ef33047
#
_cell.length_a   1.000
_cell.length_b   1.000
_cell.length_c   1.000
_cell.angle_alpha   90.00
_cell.angle_beta   90.00
_cell.angle_gamma   90.00
#
_symmetry.space_group_name_H-M   'P 1'
#
loop_
_entity.id
_entity.type
_entity.pdbx_description
1 polymer ?
#
loop_
_entity_poly.entity_id
_entity_poly.type
_entity_poly.pdbx_seq_one_letter_code
_entity_poly.pdbx_strand_id
1 'polypeptide(L)'
;MLTEWLDYLRTGLQSTAGDSFFSLLFGVFLFLQLLALYRRFSILKTGGHFWDSYHITGDILYIHAGLFCIGRRDVPFSEMRTVDIDYTRGKWGGRFTVKIHREKGMIKCFVLPADEKGKRQLKDLERALFQHRIGVRKWGY
;
A
#
# COMPACT_ATOMS: atom_id res chain seq x y z
N MET A 1 34.82 9.38 9.96
CA MET A 1 33.66 9.53 9.06
C MET A 1 32.34 9.04 9.67
N LEU A 2 32.20 7.75 10.07
CA LEU A 2 30.96 7.24 10.68
C LEU A 2 30.68 7.85 12.08
N THR A 3 31.72 8.08 12.86
CA THR A 3 31.63 8.70 14.22
C THR A 3 31.25 10.18 14.12
N GLU A 4 31.77 10.92 13.16
CA GLU A 4 31.42 12.33 12.94
C GLU A 4 29.94 12.47 12.52
N TRP A 5 29.44 11.59 11.66
CA TRP A 5 28.05 11.56 11.27
C TRP A 5 27.12 11.29 12.45
N LEU A 6 27.51 10.39 13.34
CA LEU A 6 26.75 10.09 14.57
C LEU A 6 26.73 11.27 15.54
N ASP A 7 27.84 12.02 15.64
CA ASP A 7 27.90 13.23 16.46
C ASP A 7 27.07 14.38 15.89
N TYR A 8 27.06 14.55 14.55
CA TYR A 8 26.18 15.51 13.89
C TYR A 8 24.70 15.16 14.08
N LEU A 9 24.34 13.89 13.94
CA LEU A 9 22.98 13.42 14.21
C LEU A 9 22.59 13.63 15.69
N ARG A 10 23.49 13.34 16.61
CA ARG A 10 23.25 13.53 18.05
C ARG A 10 23.08 15.00 18.39
N THR A 11 23.92 15.87 17.88
CA THR A 11 23.86 17.31 18.12
C THR A 11 22.60 17.92 17.47
N GLY A 12 22.25 17.50 16.26
CA GLY A 12 21.01 17.91 15.59
C GLY A 12 19.76 17.45 16.34
N LEU A 13 19.74 16.23 16.84
CA LEU A 13 18.66 15.71 17.67
C LEU A 13 18.55 16.44 19.02
N GLN A 14 19.67 16.78 19.67
CA GLN A 14 19.69 17.52 20.92
C GLN A 14 19.22 18.96 20.76
N SER A 15 19.58 19.63 19.67
CA SER A 15 19.11 21.01 19.39
C SER A 15 17.62 21.06 19.06
N THR A 16 17.10 20.01 18.41
CA THR A 16 15.66 19.91 18.04
C THR A 16 14.80 19.43 19.23
N ALA A 17 15.36 18.68 20.16
CA ALA A 17 14.65 18.19 21.35
C ALA A 17 14.27 19.31 22.34
N GLY A 18 14.85 20.52 22.19
CA GLY A 18 14.46 21.71 22.97
C GLY A 18 13.10 22.27 22.61
N ASP A 19 12.62 22.04 21.39
CA ASP A 19 11.28 22.43 20.92
C ASP A 19 10.32 21.23 21.04
N SER A 20 9.45 21.28 22.04
CA SER A 20 8.45 20.23 22.31
C SER A 20 7.61 19.88 21.10
N PHE A 21 7.34 20.85 20.23
CA PHE A 21 6.56 20.67 19.01
C PHE A 21 7.31 19.82 17.95
N PHE A 22 8.59 20.11 17.71
CA PHE A 22 9.41 19.33 16.76
C PHE A 22 9.68 17.92 17.26
N SER A 23 9.89 17.76 18.56
CA SER A 23 10.05 16.44 19.18
C SER A 23 8.79 15.58 19.01
N LEU A 24 7.61 16.16 19.17
CA LEU A 24 6.32 15.49 18.98
C LEU A 24 6.11 15.10 17.50
N LEU A 25 6.37 16.02 16.57
CA LEU A 25 6.28 15.74 15.12
C LEU A 25 7.25 14.62 14.69
N PHE A 26 8.49 14.66 15.17
CA PHE A 26 9.48 13.64 14.90
C PHE A 26 9.05 12.29 15.47
N GLY A 27 8.53 12.26 16.69
CA GLY A 27 7.99 11.06 17.32
C GLY A 27 6.83 10.45 16.53
N VAL A 28 5.89 11.26 16.06
CA VAL A 28 4.77 10.83 15.20
C VAL A 28 5.30 10.30 13.88
N PHE A 29 6.25 10.99 13.24
CA PHE A 29 6.86 10.54 11.99
C PHE A 29 7.55 9.19 12.15
N LEU A 30 8.37 9.03 13.19
CA LEU A 30 9.06 7.78 13.51
C LEU A 30 8.07 6.64 13.75
N PHE A 31 7.02 6.91 14.52
CA PHE A 31 5.95 5.94 14.80
C PHE A 31 5.26 5.48 13.51
N LEU A 32 4.93 6.41 12.61
CA LEU A 32 4.33 6.08 11.31
C LEU A 32 5.28 5.23 10.43
N GLN A 33 6.59 5.53 10.44
CA GLN A 33 7.58 4.73 9.73
C GLN A 33 7.71 3.32 10.30
N LEU A 34 7.75 3.18 11.62
CA LEU A 34 7.79 1.88 12.28
C LEU A 34 6.51 1.07 12.01
N LEU A 35 5.36 1.73 12.01
CA LEU A 35 4.08 1.10 11.66
C LEU A 35 4.08 0.62 10.20
N ALA A 36 4.62 1.42 9.27
CA ALA A 36 4.75 1.05 7.87
C ALA A 36 5.68 -0.16 7.69
N LEU A 37 6.82 -0.18 8.38
CA LEU A 37 7.75 -1.30 8.38
C LEU A 37 7.11 -2.56 8.97
N TYR A 38 6.50 -2.47 10.14
CA TYR A 38 5.76 -3.59 10.74
C TYR A 38 4.71 -4.16 9.79
N ARG A 39 3.98 -3.27 9.13
CA ARG A 39 3.01 -3.65 8.11
C ARG A 39 3.65 -4.41 6.94
N ARG A 40 4.80 -3.96 6.44
CA ARG A 40 5.51 -4.63 5.36
C ARG A 40 6.09 -5.99 5.78
N PHE A 41 6.59 -6.11 6.99
CA PHE A 41 7.01 -7.41 7.52
C PHE A 41 5.86 -8.41 7.66
N SER A 42 4.66 -7.94 8.00
CA SER A 42 3.48 -8.82 8.06
C SER A 42 3.09 -9.41 6.70
N ILE A 43 3.46 -8.75 5.59
CA ILE A 43 3.24 -9.22 4.22
C ILE A 43 4.08 -10.47 3.92
N LEU A 44 5.33 -10.49 4.39
CA LEU A 44 6.22 -11.64 4.19
C LEU A 44 5.66 -12.89 4.86
N LYS A 45 4.96 -12.76 5.99
CA LYS A 45 4.32 -13.88 6.69
C LYS A 45 3.15 -14.50 5.91
N THR A 46 2.53 -13.73 5.01
CA THR A 46 1.40 -14.21 4.19
C THR A 46 1.80 -14.62 2.78
N GLY A 47 3.12 -14.71 2.50
CA GLY A 47 3.66 -15.19 1.23
C GLY A 47 3.81 -14.13 0.14
N GLY A 48 3.62 -12.85 0.46
CA GLY A 48 3.82 -11.75 -0.48
C GLY A 48 5.25 -11.23 -0.54
N HIS A 49 5.61 -10.54 -1.63
CA HIS A 49 6.88 -9.82 -1.74
C HIS A 49 6.78 -8.44 -1.09
N PHE A 50 7.86 -8.01 -0.44
CA PHE A 50 7.92 -6.75 0.31
C PHE A 50 7.52 -5.49 -0.50
N TRP A 51 7.83 -5.47 -1.79
CA TRP A 51 7.58 -4.32 -2.67
C TRP A 51 6.31 -4.41 -3.52
N ASP A 52 5.53 -5.47 -3.37
CA ASP A 52 4.29 -5.60 -4.13
C ASP A 52 3.16 -4.78 -3.49
N SER A 53 2.27 -4.27 -4.32
CA SER A 53 1.10 -3.52 -3.86
C SER A 53 0.00 -4.42 -3.32
N TYR A 54 -0.03 -5.66 -3.77
CA TYR A 54 -0.93 -6.71 -3.33
C TYR A 54 -0.31 -8.09 -3.59
N HIS A 55 -0.85 -9.13 -3.01
CA HIS A 55 -0.64 -10.51 -3.43
C HIS A 55 -1.92 -11.33 -3.25
N ILE A 56 -1.98 -12.46 -3.93
CA ILE A 56 -3.09 -13.41 -3.86
C ILE A 56 -2.56 -14.71 -3.29
N THR A 57 -3.21 -15.22 -2.25
CA THR A 57 -2.90 -16.53 -1.67
C THR A 57 -4.21 -17.30 -1.52
N GLY A 58 -4.35 -18.40 -2.30
CA GLY A 58 -5.62 -19.11 -2.41
C GLY A 58 -6.72 -18.19 -2.94
N ASP A 59 -7.85 -18.12 -2.24
CA ASP A 59 -9.01 -17.31 -2.61
C ASP A 59 -9.06 -15.94 -1.90
N ILE A 60 -7.92 -15.46 -1.41
CA ILE A 60 -7.84 -14.21 -0.65
C ILE A 60 -6.87 -13.24 -1.32
N LEU A 61 -7.34 -12.03 -1.56
CA LEU A 61 -6.52 -10.90 -1.98
C LEU A 61 -6.02 -10.13 -0.76
N TYR A 62 -4.71 -10.04 -0.60
CA TYR A 62 -4.05 -9.25 0.45
C TYR A 62 -3.56 -7.92 -0.12
N ILE A 63 -4.05 -6.80 0.42
CA ILE A 63 -3.69 -5.46 -0.01
C ILE A 63 -2.55 -4.94 0.86
N HIS A 64 -1.45 -4.53 0.24
CA HIS A 64 -0.26 -4.03 0.94
C HIS A 64 -0.13 -2.53 0.93
N ALA A 65 -0.74 -1.88 -0.05
CA ALA A 65 -0.62 -0.45 -0.26
C ALA A 65 -1.42 0.33 0.78
N GLY A 66 -0.81 1.38 1.27
CA GLY A 66 -1.45 2.44 2.05
C GLY A 66 -1.21 2.38 3.55
N LEU A 67 -0.56 3.44 4.06
CA LEU A 67 -0.42 3.70 5.49
C LEU A 67 -1.78 3.86 6.18
N PHE A 68 -2.77 4.34 5.43
CA PHE A 68 -4.09 4.75 5.90
C PHE A 68 -5.22 3.76 5.57
N CYS A 69 -4.91 2.55 5.07
CA CYS A 69 -5.93 1.51 4.96
C CYS A 69 -6.33 1.03 6.36
N ILE A 70 -7.26 1.76 6.97
CA ILE A 70 -7.90 1.38 8.22
C ILE A 70 -8.74 0.12 7.96
N GLY A 71 -8.54 -0.90 8.78
CA GLY A 71 -9.32 -2.13 8.77
C GLY A 71 -8.63 -3.34 8.12
N ARG A 72 -9.40 -4.40 7.93
CA ARG A 72 -8.98 -5.69 7.40
C ARG A 72 -8.36 -5.54 6.02
N ARG A 73 -7.20 -6.12 5.78
CA ARG A 73 -6.44 -6.03 4.52
C ARG A 73 -6.67 -7.20 3.60
N ASP A 74 -7.12 -8.29 4.15
CA ASP A 74 -7.48 -9.49 3.44
C ASP A 74 -8.92 -9.33 2.93
N VAL A 75 -9.11 -9.57 1.64
CA VAL A 75 -10.41 -9.53 0.99
C VAL A 75 -10.61 -10.85 0.26
N PRO A 76 -11.44 -11.74 0.80
CA PRO A 76 -11.81 -12.97 0.08
C PRO A 76 -12.51 -12.62 -1.24
N PHE A 77 -12.22 -13.35 -2.30
CA PHE A 77 -12.90 -13.16 -3.59
C PHE A 77 -14.41 -13.37 -3.48
N SER A 78 -14.86 -14.25 -2.57
CA SER A 78 -16.28 -14.49 -2.28
C SER A 78 -17.02 -13.26 -1.73
N GLU A 79 -16.33 -12.31 -1.12
CA GLU A 79 -16.90 -11.05 -0.62
C GLU A 79 -16.91 -9.93 -1.66
N MET A 80 -16.25 -10.13 -2.81
CA MET A 80 -16.14 -9.11 -3.84
C MET A 80 -17.35 -9.14 -4.78
N ARG A 81 -17.98 -7.99 -4.96
CA ARG A 81 -19.08 -7.81 -5.91
C ARG A 81 -18.59 -7.34 -7.28
N THR A 82 -17.84 -6.25 -7.29
CA THR A 82 -17.27 -5.64 -8.50
C THR A 82 -15.96 -4.96 -8.17
N VAL A 83 -15.11 -4.82 -9.18
CA VAL A 83 -13.83 -4.10 -9.07
C VAL A 83 -13.78 -3.01 -10.12
N ASP A 84 -13.54 -1.78 -9.71
CA ASP A 84 -13.31 -0.65 -10.59
C ASP A 84 -11.82 -0.37 -10.71
N ILE A 85 -11.35 -0.19 -11.92
CA ILE A 85 -9.95 0.14 -12.24
C ILE A 85 -9.94 1.47 -12.95
N ASP A 86 -9.44 2.50 -12.29
CA ASP A 86 -9.32 3.85 -12.84
C ASP A 86 -7.86 4.12 -13.24
N TYR A 87 -7.63 4.52 -14.48
CA TYR A 87 -6.33 5.02 -14.90
C TYR A 87 -6.27 6.53 -14.76
N THR A 88 -5.26 7.03 -14.05
CA THR A 88 -5.01 8.47 -13.92
C THR A 88 -3.61 8.78 -14.42
N ARG A 89 -3.51 9.68 -15.39
CA ARG A 89 -2.24 10.22 -15.88
C ARG A 89 -1.83 11.40 -15.00
N GLY A 90 -0.68 11.29 -14.34
CA GLY A 90 -0.13 12.36 -13.50
C GLY A 90 1.15 12.95 -14.08
N LYS A 91 1.60 14.08 -13.53
CA LYS A 91 2.86 14.76 -13.91
C LYS A 91 4.10 13.83 -13.74
N TRP A 92 4.05 12.91 -12.81
CA TRP A 92 5.14 12.00 -12.44
C TRP A 92 4.92 10.55 -12.91
N GLY A 93 4.10 10.35 -13.94
CA GLY A 93 3.73 9.05 -14.48
C GLY A 93 2.26 8.71 -14.25
N GLY A 94 1.80 7.62 -14.88
CA GLY A 94 0.44 7.11 -14.71
C GLY A 94 0.34 6.22 -13.47
N ARG A 95 -0.90 6.05 -12.99
CA ARG A 95 -1.23 5.11 -11.93
C ARG A 95 -2.60 4.49 -12.17
N PHE A 96 -2.74 3.24 -11.75
CA PHE A 96 -4.02 2.56 -11.71
C PHE A 96 -4.53 2.57 -10.27
N THR A 97 -5.74 3.06 -10.08
CA THR A 97 -6.43 2.99 -8.79
C THR A 97 -7.44 1.85 -8.86
N VAL A 98 -7.26 0.84 -8.03
CA VAL A 98 -8.14 -0.31 -7.95
C VAL A 98 -9.07 -0.13 -6.76
N LYS A 99 -10.38 -0.12 -7.01
CA LYS A 99 -11.44 0.00 -6.00
C LYS A 99 -12.24 -1.30 -5.95
N ILE A 100 -12.24 -1.95 -4.82
CA ILE A 100 -12.93 -3.22 -4.60
C ILE A 100 -14.23 -2.95 -3.85
N HIS A 101 -15.35 -3.16 -4.53
CA HIS A 101 -16.68 -3.13 -3.93
C HIS A 101 -17.00 -4.48 -3.34
N ARG A 102 -17.30 -4.51 -2.06
CA ARG A 102 -17.66 -5.73 -1.34
C ARG A 102 -19.17 -5.78 -1.08
N GLU A 103 -19.68 -6.98 -0.90
CA GLU A 103 -21.10 -7.16 -0.52
C GLU A 103 -21.40 -6.51 0.83
N LYS A 104 -20.47 -6.61 1.79
CA LYS A 104 -20.58 -6.02 3.11
C LYS A 104 -19.30 -5.28 3.49
N GLY A 105 -19.44 -4.08 4.05
CA GLY A 105 -18.32 -3.27 4.53
C GLY A 105 -17.85 -2.18 3.56
N MET A 106 -16.79 -1.48 3.93
CA MET A 106 -16.27 -0.35 3.16
C MET A 106 -15.53 -0.80 1.90
N ILE A 107 -15.56 0.05 0.88
CA ILE A 107 -14.75 -0.10 -0.34
C ILE A 107 -13.26 -0.12 0.05
N LYS A 108 -12.53 -1.06 -0.53
CA LYS A 108 -11.08 -1.12 -0.38
C LYS A 108 -10.42 -0.59 -1.63
N CYS A 109 -9.42 0.29 -1.44
CA CYS A 109 -8.69 0.89 -2.54
C CYS A 109 -7.19 0.64 -2.39
N PHE A 110 -6.51 0.42 -3.50
CA PHE A 110 -5.06 0.45 -3.58
C PHE A 110 -4.60 0.99 -4.94
N VAL A 111 -3.33 1.36 -5.02
CA VAL A 111 -2.77 1.97 -6.21
C VAL A 111 -1.64 1.11 -6.75
N LEU A 112 -1.63 0.93 -8.07
CA LEU A 112 -0.54 0.33 -8.83
C LEU A 112 0.13 1.41 -9.67
N PRO A 113 1.46 1.46 -9.74
CA PRO A 113 2.15 2.33 -10.69
C PRO A 113 1.83 1.87 -12.13
N ALA A 114 1.81 2.79 -13.08
CA ALA A 114 1.58 2.46 -14.48
C ALA A 114 2.88 2.12 -15.24
N ASP A 115 3.87 1.59 -14.53
CA ASP A 115 5.09 1.02 -15.08
C ASP A 115 4.86 -0.42 -15.57
N GLU A 116 5.87 -1.03 -16.15
CA GLU A 116 5.79 -2.42 -16.65
C GLU A 116 5.46 -3.43 -15.54
N LYS A 117 5.96 -3.21 -14.31
CA LYS A 117 5.66 -4.06 -13.17
C LYS A 117 4.19 -3.94 -12.78
N GLY A 118 3.69 -2.71 -12.63
CA GLY A 118 2.30 -2.46 -12.26
C GLY A 118 1.31 -2.94 -13.31
N LYS A 119 1.64 -2.82 -14.61
CA LYS A 119 0.83 -3.39 -15.69
C LYS A 119 0.75 -4.92 -15.63
N ARG A 120 1.86 -5.60 -15.32
CA ARG A 120 1.87 -7.06 -15.11
C ARG A 120 1.00 -7.45 -13.93
N GLN A 121 1.20 -6.78 -12.79
CA GLN A 121 0.38 -7.01 -11.60
C GLN A 121 -1.11 -6.79 -11.89
N LEU A 122 -1.46 -5.73 -12.65
CA LEU A 122 -2.84 -5.47 -13.04
C LEU A 122 -3.43 -6.62 -13.87
N LYS A 123 -2.69 -7.13 -14.85
CA LYS A 123 -3.12 -8.27 -15.68
C LYS A 123 -3.31 -9.55 -14.85
N ASP A 124 -2.43 -9.79 -13.90
CA ASP A 124 -2.54 -10.96 -13.01
C ASP A 124 -3.76 -10.84 -12.09
N LEU A 125 -4.04 -9.64 -11.58
CA LEU A 125 -5.25 -9.35 -10.83
C LEU A 125 -6.51 -9.57 -11.68
N GLU A 126 -6.55 -9.02 -12.91
CA GLU A 126 -7.68 -9.18 -13.82
C GLU A 126 -7.95 -10.65 -14.14
N ARG A 127 -6.88 -11.44 -14.34
CA ARG A 127 -7.00 -12.89 -14.59
C ARG A 127 -7.61 -13.60 -13.38
N ALA A 128 -7.16 -13.29 -12.17
CA ALA A 128 -7.72 -13.85 -10.95
C ALA A 128 -9.19 -13.46 -10.75
N LEU A 129 -9.54 -12.19 -10.98
CA LEU A 129 -10.93 -11.72 -10.89
C LEU A 129 -11.83 -12.44 -11.91
N PHE A 130 -11.34 -12.63 -13.13
CA PHE A 130 -12.07 -13.37 -14.16
C PHE A 130 -12.31 -14.84 -13.78
N GLN A 131 -11.29 -15.50 -13.21
CA GLN A 131 -11.41 -16.87 -12.72
C GLN A 131 -12.52 -17.02 -11.66
N HIS A 132 -12.66 -16.01 -10.80
CA HIS A 132 -13.69 -15.94 -9.75
C HIS A 132 -15.01 -15.33 -10.22
N ARG A 133 -15.17 -15.03 -11.53
CA ARG A 133 -16.38 -14.43 -12.15
C ARG A 133 -16.77 -13.08 -11.54
N ILE A 134 -15.79 -12.30 -11.11
CA ILE A 134 -16.02 -10.97 -10.54
C ILE A 134 -16.02 -9.94 -11.68
N GLY A 135 -17.04 -9.09 -11.72
CA GLY A 135 -17.18 -8.04 -12.72
C GLY A 135 -16.10 -6.96 -12.55
N VAL A 136 -15.39 -6.64 -13.65
CA VAL A 136 -14.37 -5.58 -13.68
C VAL A 136 -14.85 -4.43 -14.56
N ARG A 137 -14.84 -3.22 -14.05
CA ARG A 137 -15.14 -1.99 -14.81
C ARG A 137 -13.86 -1.16 -14.93
N LYS A 138 -13.58 -0.66 -16.13
CA LYS A 138 -12.38 0.11 -16.45
C LYS A 138 -12.74 1.52 -16.87
N TRP A 139 -12.00 2.50 -16.36
CA TRP A 139 -12.20 3.92 -16.63
C TRP A 139 -10.87 4.59 -16.98
N GLY A 140 -10.91 5.58 -17.90
CA GLY A 140 -9.72 6.39 -18.23
C GLY A 140 -8.71 5.74 -19.18
N TYR A 141 -9.09 4.69 -19.93
CA TYR A 141 -8.26 4.03 -20.94
C TYR A 141 -8.45 4.68 -22.29
#